data_c239031660bf8eb2560b8b008c0a86bb
#
_entry.id   c239031660bf8eb2560b8b008c0a86bb
#
_cell.length_a   1.000
_cell.length_b   1.000
_cell.length_c   1.000
_cell.angle_alpha   90.00
_cell.angle_beta   90.00
_cell.angle_gamma   90.00
#
_symmetry.space_group_name_H-M   'P 1'
#
loop_
_entity.id
_entity.type
_entity.pdbx_description
1 polymer ?
#
loop_
_entity_poly.entity_id
_entity_poly.type
_entity_poly.pdbx_seq_one_letter_code
_entity_poly.pdbx_strand_id
1 'polypeptide(L)'
;MKKKLVLGGALVLLAALMAWGTWAYFVKDVHVTNVITTGTINITLNDHMEGATVSQDGSVATLTGVMPGVTVEKTVSVSNDDAETAGDAWIRVKVDTTVTGADGQPMDDTFTSGDAAEPVVQISFAGDGKWIQEKDASGAPTGYYYYATPLTRGEQTVDLFNAVTLNKLLPNPYQGCQVDIAVSAQAVQVKNNNRNSDGSIITELTAGTLSAVKGWPAED
;
A
#
# COMPACT_ATOMS: atom_id res chain seq x y z
N MET A 1 -4.72 51.46 -36.07
CA MET A 1 -5.41 50.16 -36.03
C MET A 1 -4.44 48.97 -35.87
N LYS A 2 -3.32 48.91 -36.59
CA LYS A 2 -2.38 47.74 -36.50
C LYS A 2 -1.76 47.48 -35.13
N LYS A 3 -1.46 48.52 -34.30
CA LYS A 3 -0.90 48.37 -32.94
C LYS A 3 -1.89 47.73 -31.94
N LYS A 4 -3.19 47.97 -32.06
CA LYS A 4 -4.21 47.37 -31.19
C LYS A 4 -4.47 45.91 -31.51
N LEU A 5 -4.30 45.51 -32.80
CA LEU A 5 -4.42 44.11 -33.25
C LEU A 5 -3.25 43.24 -32.76
N VAL A 6 -2.03 43.79 -32.75
CA VAL A 6 -0.83 43.10 -32.26
C VAL A 6 -0.89 42.89 -30.73
N LEU A 7 -1.39 43.90 -30.00
CA LEU A 7 -1.55 43.79 -28.53
C LEU A 7 -2.61 42.75 -28.14
N GLY A 8 -3.73 42.67 -28.90
CA GLY A 8 -4.77 41.69 -28.72
C GLY A 8 -4.28 40.27 -29.00
N GLY A 9 -3.48 40.07 -30.06
CA GLY A 9 -2.87 38.77 -30.38
C GLY A 9 -1.86 38.27 -29.36
N ALA A 10 -1.04 39.18 -28.79
CA ALA A 10 -0.09 38.86 -27.75
C ALA A 10 -0.78 38.43 -26.44
N LEU A 11 -1.90 39.07 -26.07
CA LEU A 11 -2.69 38.70 -24.88
C LEU A 11 -3.35 37.33 -25.02
N VAL A 12 -3.85 36.96 -26.20
CA VAL A 12 -4.45 35.66 -26.48
C VAL A 12 -3.37 34.55 -26.45
N LEU A 13 -2.19 34.83 -26.99
CA LEU A 13 -1.05 33.89 -26.93
C LEU A 13 -0.55 33.67 -25.51
N LEU A 14 -0.49 34.70 -24.67
CA LEU A 14 -0.13 34.58 -23.25
C LEU A 14 -1.17 33.78 -22.46
N ALA A 15 -2.45 33.99 -22.72
CA ALA A 15 -3.54 33.23 -22.11
C ALA A 15 -3.53 31.76 -22.51
N ALA A 16 -3.21 31.45 -23.77
CA ALA A 16 -3.07 30.09 -24.26
C ALA A 16 -1.85 29.35 -23.65
N LEU A 17 -0.73 30.06 -23.46
CA LEU A 17 0.47 29.50 -22.82
C LEU A 17 0.24 29.26 -21.32
N MET A 18 -0.52 30.12 -20.65
CA MET A 18 -0.90 29.90 -19.23
C MET A 18 -1.90 28.74 -19.10
N ALA A 19 -2.82 28.56 -20.02
CA ALA A 19 -3.75 27.43 -20.00
C ALA A 19 -3.06 26.09 -20.26
N TRP A 20 -2.03 26.05 -21.09
CA TRP A 20 -1.24 24.82 -21.32
C TRP A 20 -0.27 24.51 -20.17
N GLY A 21 0.24 25.53 -19.49
CA GLY A 21 1.12 25.35 -18.32
C GLY A 21 0.40 24.83 -17.07
N THR A 22 -0.92 25.02 -16.96
CA THR A 22 -1.72 24.56 -15.80
C THR A 22 -2.16 23.08 -15.90
N TRP A 23 -2.11 22.45 -17.07
CA TRP A 23 -2.45 21.04 -17.22
C TRP A 23 -1.36 20.08 -16.70
N ALA A 24 -0.10 20.52 -16.68
CA ALA A 24 1.01 19.72 -16.16
C ALA A 24 1.07 19.69 -14.62
N TYR A 25 0.22 20.44 -13.90
CA TYR A 25 0.28 20.57 -12.44
C TYR A 25 -0.82 19.81 -11.68
N PHE A 26 -1.75 19.16 -12.38
CA PHE A 26 -2.89 18.45 -11.77
C PHE A 26 -2.83 16.91 -11.92
N VAL A 27 -1.76 16.35 -12.43
CA VAL A 27 -1.49 14.92 -12.32
C VAL A 27 -0.36 14.73 -11.33
N LYS A 28 -0.64 15.04 -10.07
CA LYS A 28 0.09 14.54 -8.94
C LYS A 28 -0.83 13.56 -8.26
N ASP A 29 -0.78 12.30 -8.66
CA ASP A 29 -1.28 11.22 -7.84
C ASP A 29 -0.43 11.20 -6.58
N VAL A 30 -0.95 11.82 -5.56
CA VAL A 30 -0.42 11.77 -4.21
C VAL A 30 -1.00 10.51 -3.58
N HIS A 31 -0.41 9.39 -3.86
CA HIS A 31 -0.51 8.24 -2.98
C HIS A 31 0.41 8.52 -1.80
N VAL A 32 -0.14 9.22 -0.83
CA VAL A 32 0.52 9.39 0.46
C VAL A 32 0.61 8.01 1.10
N THR A 33 1.77 7.64 1.60
CA THR A 33 1.89 6.56 2.58
C THR A 33 1.00 6.95 3.76
N ASN A 34 -0.26 6.53 3.72
CA ASN A 34 -1.23 6.96 4.72
C ASN A 34 -0.97 6.18 6.00
N VAL A 35 -0.19 6.77 6.89
CA VAL A 35 -0.21 6.42 8.29
C VAL A 35 -1.38 7.18 8.90
N ILE A 36 -2.48 6.49 9.18
CA ILE A 36 -3.64 7.08 9.82
C ILE A 36 -3.74 6.51 11.23
N THR A 37 -3.65 7.37 12.23
CA THR A 37 -3.70 6.99 13.64
C THR A 37 -4.90 7.61 14.33
N THR A 38 -5.51 6.85 15.25
CA THR A 38 -6.55 7.36 16.15
C THR A 38 -6.00 7.46 17.57
N GLY A 39 -6.02 8.64 18.16
CA GLY A 39 -5.49 8.89 19.51
C GLY A 39 -4.05 9.41 19.52
N THR A 40 -3.32 9.15 20.57
CA THR A 40 -1.90 9.53 20.74
C THR A 40 -0.94 8.44 20.25
N ILE A 41 -1.24 7.83 19.11
CA ILE A 41 -0.39 6.81 18.50
C ILE A 41 0.35 7.46 17.34
N ASN A 42 1.63 7.16 17.24
CA ASN A 42 2.47 7.57 16.12
C ASN A 42 3.21 6.34 15.59
N ILE A 43 2.93 5.96 14.36
CA ILE A 43 3.58 4.81 13.71
C ILE A 43 4.32 5.24 12.46
N THR A 44 5.39 4.53 12.15
CA THR A 44 6.17 4.68 10.91
C THR A 44 6.10 3.38 10.12
N LEU A 45 5.70 3.47 8.85
CA LEU A 45 5.78 2.36 7.91
C LEU A 45 7.19 2.33 7.31
N ASN A 46 7.88 1.21 7.49
CA ASN A 46 9.19 0.95 6.88
C ASN A 46 8.95 0.05 5.66
N ASP A 47 9.01 0.63 4.46
CA ASP A 47 8.89 -0.08 3.18
C ASP A 47 10.20 0.08 2.40
N HIS A 48 10.86 -1.01 2.08
CA HIS A 48 12.09 -1.03 1.32
C HIS A 48 12.01 -2.05 0.19
N MET A 49 12.43 -1.67 -1.00
CA MET A 49 12.46 -2.55 -2.17
C MET A 49 13.76 -2.37 -2.94
N GLU A 50 14.52 -3.45 -3.10
CA GLU A 50 15.78 -3.42 -3.82
C GLU A 50 15.55 -3.17 -5.32
N GLY A 51 16.29 -2.23 -5.91
CA GLY A 51 16.24 -1.93 -7.34
C GLY A 51 14.97 -1.25 -7.86
N ALA A 52 14.02 -0.94 -6.96
CA ALA A 52 12.81 -0.22 -7.35
C ALA A 52 13.06 1.29 -7.47
N THR A 53 12.34 1.92 -8.39
CA THR A 53 12.15 3.37 -8.35
C THR A 53 11.07 3.68 -7.34
N VAL A 54 11.47 4.30 -6.24
CA VAL A 54 10.54 4.71 -5.19
C VAL A 54 10.01 6.11 -5.51
N SER A 55 8.72 6.33 -5.33
CA SER A 55 8.10 7.66 -5.45
C SER A 55 8.76 8.64 -4.46
N GLN A 56 8.70 9.97 -4.76
CA GLN A 56 9.34 11.00 -3.92
C GLN A 56 8.85 11.01 -2.45
N ASP A 57 7.67 10.47 -2.20
CA ASP A 57 7.04 10.34 -0.88
C ASP A 57 7.25 8.97 -0.23
N GLY A 58 7.95 8.05 -0.91
CA GLY A 58 8.23 6.71 -0.40
C GLY A 58 7.04 5.73 -0.43
N SER A 59 5.89 6.14 -1.01
CA SER A 59 4.63 5.41 -0.87
C SER A 59 4.43 4.28 -1.88
N VAL A 60 5.06 4.35 -3.04
CA VAL A 60 4.92 3.36 -4.11
C VAL A 60 6.29 2.92 -4.59
N ALA A 61 6.55 1.63 -4.56
CA ALA A 61 7.71 1.01 -5.17
C ALA A 61 7.29 0.42 -6.53
N THR A 62 7.78 1.00 -7.60
CA THR A 62 7.49 0.57 -8.98
C THR A 62 8.59 -0.33 -9.52
N LEU A 63 8.20 -1.53 -9.95
CA LEU A 63 9.06 -2.45 -10.69
C LEU A 63 8.78 -2.33 -12.18
N THR A 64 9.79 -1.90 -12.95
CA THR A 64 9.72 -1.87 -14.40
C THR A 64 10.79 -2.79 -15.02
N GLY A 65 10.47 -3.42 -16.14
CA GLY A 65 11.44 -4.24 -16.87
C GLY A 65 11.85 -5.55 -16.19
N VAL A 66 11.12 -5.99 -15.17
CA VAL A 66 11.38 -7.25 -14.48
C VAL A 66 10.89 -8.42 -15.37
N MET A 67 11.75 -9.41 -15.56
CA MET A 67 11.36 -10.61 -16.31
C MET A 67 10.59 -11.59 -15.42
N PRO A 68 9.64 -12.36 -15.99
CA PRO A 68 8.96 -13.44 -15.27
C PRO A 68 9.95 -14.39 -14.57
N GLY A 69 9.64 -14.73 -13.32
CA GLY A 69 10.48 -15.59 -12.49
C GLY A 69 11.60 -14.87 -11.71
N VAL A 70 11.78 -13.57 -11.92
CA VAL A 70 12.73 -12.77 -11.13
C VAL A 70 12.12 -12.43 -9.77
N THR A 71 12.89 -12.64 -8.72
CA THR A 71 12.56 -12.28 -7.33
C THR A 71 13.32 -11.02 -6.96
N VAL A 72 12.63 -10.08 -6.32
CA VAL A 72 13.19 -8.83 -5.80
C VAL A 72 12.96 -8.81 -4.28
N GLU A 73 13.97 -8.40 -3.53
CA GLU A 73 13.82 -8.18 -2.09
C GLU A 73 12.89 -6.99 -1.85
N LYS A 74 11.86 -7.21 -1.05
CA LYS A 74 10.97 -6.15 -0.56
C LYS A 74 10.58 -6.47 0.87
N THR A 75 10.96 -5.60 1.81
CA THR A 75 10.66 -5.74 3.22
C THR A 75 9.67 -4.69 3.68
N VAL A 76 8.72 -5.08 4.50
CA VAL A 76 7.71 -4.19 5.08
C VAL A 76 7.56 -4.47 6.56
N SER A 77 7.74 -3.45 7.38
CA SER A 77 7.50 -3.49 8.82
C SER A 77 6.91 -2.18 9.33
N VAL A 78 6.40 -2.16 10.55
CA VAL A 78 5.81 -0.99 11.18
C VAL A 78 6.47 -0.76 12.53
N SER A 79 6.92 0.46 12.79
CA SER A 79 7.42 0.90 14.10
C SER A 79 6.34 1.69 14.83
N ASN A 80 6.17 1.44 16.14
CA ASN A 80 5.44 2.34 17.02
C ASN A 80 6.45 3.31 17.64
N ASP A 81 6.39 4.57 17.25
CA ASP A 81 7.43 5.54 17.57
C ASP A 81 7.58 5.75 19.09
N ASP A 82 8.81 6.02 19.53
CA ASP A 82 9.13 6.25 20.95
C ASP A 82 8.81 7.71 21.37
N ALA A 83 7.58 8.16 21.13
CA ALA A 83 7.10 9.43 21.64
C ALA A 83 6.59 9.27 23.07
N GLU A 84 6.88 10.23 23.95
CA GLU A 84 6.46 10.16 25.37
C GLU A 84 4.95 9.97 25.57
N THR A 85 4.14 10.37 24.60
CA THR A 85 2.68 10.25 24.60
C THR A 85 2.16 9.04 23.84
N ALA A 86 3.04 8.27 23.17
CA ALA A 86 2.63 7.09 22.42
C ALA A 86 2.20 5.97 23.38
N GLY A 87 1.09 5.33 23.03
CA GLY A 87 0.59 4.15 23.72
C GLY A 87 0.81 2.88 22.90
N ASP A 88 0.49 1.73 23.48
CA ASP A 88 0.46 0.47 22.76
C ASP A 88 -0.61 0.49 21.67
N ALA A 89 -0.31 -0.09 20.52
CA ALA A 89 -1.14 -0.04 19.35
C ALA A 89 -1.42 -1.43 18.78
N TRP A 90 -2.65 -1.64 18.32
CA TRP A 90 -2.96 -2.66 17.34
C TRP A 90 -2.57 -2.15 15.97
N ILE A 91 -1.91 -2.99 15.19
CA ILE A 91 -1.39 -2.64 13.85
C ILE A 91 -2.07 -3.51 12.80
N ARG A 92 -2.46 -2.89 11.70
CA ARG A 92 -2.76 -3.60 10.44
C ARG A 92 -2.09 -2.92 9.27
N VAL A 93 -1.78 -3.71 8.26
CA VAL A 93 -1.18 -3.26 6.99
C VAL A 93 -2.10 -3.70 5.87
N LYS A 94 -2.36 -2.80 4.92
CA LYS A 94 -3.00 -3.14 3.66
C LYS A 94 -1.96 -3.22 2.56
N VAL A 95 -2.06 -4.24 1.73
CA VAL A 95 -1.22 -4.46 0.55
C VAL A 95 -2.12 -4.54 -0.65
N ASP A 96 -1.99 -3.58 -1.56
CA ASP A 96 -2.71 -3.52 -2.83
C ASP A 96 -1.73 -3.69 -3.98
N THR A 97 -2.06 -4.55 -4.93
CA THR A 97 -1.26 -4.76 -6.14
C THR A 97 -2.07 -4.29 -7.34
N THR A 98 -1.47 -3.44 -8.16
CA THR A 98 -2.06 -3.02 -9.43
C THR A 98 -1.13 -3.37 -10.58
N VAL A 99 -1.72 -3.78 -11.70
CA VAL A 99 -1.00 -4.14 -12.91
C VAL A 99 -1.45 -3.24 -14.05
N THR A 100 -0.49 -2.61 -14.70
CA THR A 100 -0.74 -1.73 -15.83
C THR A 100 -0.01 -2.28 -17.06
N GLY A 101 -0.72 -2.47 -18.16
CA GLY A 101 -0.16 -2.97 -19.42
C GLY A 101 0.84 -2.01 -20.05
N ALA A 102 1.61 -2.50 -21.00
CA ALA A 102 2.56 -1.66 -21.76
C ALA A 102 1.88 -0.51 -22.52
N ASP A 103 0.59 -0.60 -22.75
CA ASP A 103 -0.26 0.43 -23.37
C ASP A 103 -0.83 1.43 -22.36
N GLY A 104 -0.50 1.30 -21.08
CA GLY A 104 -0.98 2.14 -19.99
C GLY A 104 -2.40 1.80 -19.51
N GLN A 105 -3.00 0.69 -19.95
CA GLN A 105 -4.32 0.28 -19.50
C GLN A 105 -4.23 -0.66 -18.29
N PRO A 106 -5.20 -0.58 -17.37
CA PRO A 106 -5.28 -1.52 -16.25
C PRO A 106 -5.42 -2.96 -16.73
N MET A 107 -4.75 -3.87 -16.07
CA MET A 107 -4.83 -5.31 -16.28
C MET A 107 -5.24 -6.02 -14.99
N ASP A 108 -5.74 -7.25 -15.12
CA ASP A 108 -6.02 -8.08 -13.96
C ASP A 108 -4.72 -8.43 -13.22
N ASP A 109 -4.76 -8.45 -11.90
CA ASP A 109 -3.66 -8.86 -11.03
C ASP A 109 -3.53 -10.39 -10.93
N THR A 110 -4.46 -11.11 -11.58
CA THR A 110 -4.45 -12.57 -11.71
C THR A 110 -4.60 -12.97 -13.17
N PHE A 111 -4.13 -14.17 -13.51
CA PHE A 111 -4.28 -14.76 -14.85
C PHE A 111 -4.57 -16.27 -14.73
N THR A 112 -5.13 -16.86 -15.78
CA THR A 112 -5.41 -18.29 -15.81
C THR A 112 -4.21 -19.06 -16.36
N SER A 113 -3.72 -20.04 -15.59
CA SER A 113 -2.70 -20.99 -16.02
C SER A 113 -3.22 -22.42 -15.83
N GLY A 114 -3.51 -23.10 -16.93
CA GLY A 114 -4.28 -24.36 -16.90
C GLY A 114 -5.69 -24.09 -16.37
N ASP A 115 -6.09 -24.79 -15.30
CA ASP A 115 -7.40 -24.65 -14.65
C ASP A 115 -7.34 -23.76 -13.39
N ALA A 116 -6.20 -23.16 -13.07
CA ALA A 116 -5.99 -22.37 -11.87
C ALA A 116 -5.85 -20.87 -12.19
N ALA A 117 -6.41 -20.04 -11.30
CA ALA A 117 -6.10 -18.62 -11.25
C ALA A 117 -4.79 -18.42 -10.48
N GLU A 118 -3.83 -17.76 -11.11
CA GLU A 118 -2.51 -17.49 -10.56
C GLU A 118 -2.30 -15.98 -10.41
N PRO A 119 -1.68 -15.51 -9.32
CA PRO A 119 -1.37 -14.10 -9.18
C PRO A 119 -0.23 -13.69 -10.11
N VAL A 120 -0.31 -12.47 -10.63
CA VAL A 120 0.77 -11.86 -11.43
C VAL A 120 2.03 -11.68 -10.58
N VAL A 121 1.84 -11.29 -9.32
CA VAL A 121 2.91 -11.13 -8.33
C VAL A 121 2.72 -12.12 -7.18
N GLN A 122 3.75 -12.87 -6.88
CA GLN A 122 3.81 -13.76 -5.73
C GLN A 122 4.57 -13.06 -4.60
N ILE A 123 3.92 -12.88 -3.45
CA ILE A 123 4.50 -12.26 -2.27
C ILE A 123 4.98 -13.35 -1.32
N SER A 124 6.25 -13.28 -0.91
CA SER A 124 6.86 -14.19 0.06
C SER A 124 6.70 -13.62 1.47
N PHE A 125 5.67 -14.08 2.18
CA PHE A 125 5.42 -13.66 3.56
C PHE A 125 6.45 -14.22 4.52
N ALA A 126 7.00 -13.37 5.41
CA ALA A 126 8.10 -13.67 6.32
C ALA A 126 7.68 -13.75 7.79
N GLY A 127 6.49 -13.34 8.13
CA GLY A 127 6.07 -12.97 9.49
C GLY A 127 5.98 -14.07 10.55
N ASP A 128 6.48 -15.29 10.33
CA ASP A 128 6.57 -16.40 11.31
C ASP A 128 5.29 -16.60 12.16
N GLY A 129 4.11 -16.43 11.55
CA GLY A 129 2.82 -16.51 12.22
C GLY A 129 2.45 -15.29 13.05
N LYS A 130 3.27 -14.21 13.05
CA LYS A 130 2.97 -12.96 13.74
C LYS A 130 2.00 -12.06 12.98
N TRP A 131 1.83 -12.29 11.68
CA TRP A 131 0.88 -11.59 10.84
C TRP A 131 -0.29 -12.50 10.47
N ILE A 132 -1.50 -12.00 10.59
CA ILE A 132 -2.74 -12.72 10.31
C ILE A 132 -3.38 -12.08 9.08
N GLN A 133 -3.49 -12.84 8.00
CA GLN A 133 -4.19 -12.40 6.80
C GLN A 133 -5.70 -12.39 7.06
N GLU A 134 -6.35 -11.27 6.80
CA GLU A 134 -7.79 -11.19 6.79
C GLU A 134 -8.37 -11.83 5.51
N LYS A 135 -9.47 -12.54 5.69
CA LYS A 135 -10.22 -13.14 4.61
C LYS A 135 -11.68 -12.72 4.70
N ASP A 136 -12.30 -12.52 3.57
CA ASP A 136 -13.74 -12.26 3.48
C ASP A 136 -14.57 -13.52 3.75
N ALA A 137 -15.89 -13.38 3.67
CA ALA A 137 -16.83 -14.49 3.90
C ALA A 137 -16.70 -15.62 2.87
N SER A 138 -16.11 -15.38 1.70
CA SER A 138 -15.82 -16.39 0.68
C SER A 138 -14.48 -17.11 0.91
N GLY A 139 -13.66 -16.62 1.84
CA GLY A 139 -12.31 -17.08 2.12
C GLY A 139 -11.24 -16.40 1.27
N ALA A 140 -11.59 -15.39 0.46
CA ALA A 140 -10.65 -14.63 -0.33
C ALA A 140 -9.90 -13.59 0.52
N PRO A 141 -8.60 -13.34 0.25
CA PRO A 141 -7.85 -12.30 0.93
C PRO A 141 -8.45 -10.91 0.69
N THR A 142 -8.53 -10.10 1.75
CA THR A 142 -8.99 -8.70 1.65
C THR A 142 -7.86 -7.70 1.38
N GLY A 143 -6.60 -8.19 1.37
CA GLY A 143 -5.43 -7.35 1.33
C GLY A 143 -4.96 -6.87 2.71
N TYR A 144 -5.74 -7.06 3.76
CA TYR A 144 -5.36 -6.69 5.12
C TYR A 144 -4.61 -7.79 5.87
N TYR A 145 -3.58 -7.34 6.61
CA TYR A 145 -2.76 -8.16 7.50
C TYR A 145 -2.69 -7.50 8.86
N TYR A 146 -3.04 -8.24 9.90
CA TYR A 146 -3.07 -7.76 11.29
C TYR A 146 -1.88 -8.33 12.05
N TYR A 147 -1.16 -7.47 12.79
CA TYR A 147 -0.13 -7.96 13.69
C TYR A 147 -0.77 -8.60 14.92
N ALA A 148 -0.36 -9.83 15.24
CA ALA A 148 -1.07 -10.67 16.20
C ALA A 148 -1.08 -10.11 17.62
N THR A 149 -0.05 -9.36 18.02
CA THR A 149 0.09 -8.81 19.37
C THR A 149 0.11 -7.28 19.34
N PRO A 150 -0.31 -6.61 20.41
CA PRO A 150 -0.09 -5.17 20.53
C PRO A 150 1.38 -4.81 20.32
N LEU A 151 1.63 -3.76 19.58
CA LEU A 151 2.96 -3.21 19.40
C LEU A 151 3.21 -2.15 20.47
N THR A 152 4.15 -2.44 21.37
CA THR A 152 4.53 -1.52 22.44
C THR A 152 5.27 -0.31 21.85
N ARG A 153 5.19 0.81 22.57
CA ARG A 153 5.96 2.01 22.25
C ARG A 153 7.45 1.71 22.08
N GLY A 154 8.07 2.21 21.03
CA GLY A 154 9.48 2.01 20.68
C GLY A 154 9.79 0.67 20.04
N GLU A 155 8.80 -0.22 19.88
CA GLU A 155 9.00 -1.51 19.21
C GLU A 155 8.65 -1.46 17.72
N GLN A 156 9.15 -2.44 16.99
CA GLN A 156 8.90 -2.65 15.56
C GLN A 156 8.33 -4.06 15.36
N THR A 157 7.40 -4.20 14.42
CA THR A 157 6.92 -5.52 14.00
C THR A 157 8.04 -6.30 13.32
N VAL A 158 7.92 -7.63 13.28
CA VAL A 158 8.68 -8.41 12.30
C VAL A 158 8.22 -8.05 10.89
N ASP A 159 9.04 -8.33 9.89
CA ASP A 159 8.67 -8.07 8.50
C ASP A 159 7.41 -8.85 8.11
N LEU A 160 6.49 -8.18 7.41
CA LEU A 160 5.29 -8.81 6.86
C LEU A 160 5.66 -9.73 5.71
N PHE A 161 6.52 -9.27 4.81
CA PHE A 161 7.09 -10.05 3.71
C PHE A 161 8.53 -9.61 3.43
N ASN A 162 9.28 -10.46 2.76
CA ASN A 162 10.70 -10.24 2.48
C ASN A 162 11.05 -10.28 1.00
N ALA A 163 10.15 -10.73 0.13
CA ALA A 163 10.39 -10.75 -1.30
C ALA A 163 9.10 -10.73 -2.11
N VAL A 164 9.21 -10.25 -3.33
CA VAL A 164 8.18 -10.31 -4.36
C VAL A 164 8.77 -10.96 -5.62
N THR A 165 7.99 -11.81 -6.25
CA THR A 165 8.41 -12.54 -7.47
C THR A 165 7.37 -12.32 -8.56
N LEU A 166 7.79 -11.87 -9.71
CA LEU A 166 6.92 -11.84 -10.89
C LEU A 166 6.69 -13.28 -11.35
N ASN A 167 5.42 -13.70 -11.47
CA ASN A 167 5.10 -15.10 -11.73
C ASN A 167 5.76 -15.59 -13.03
N LYS A 168 6.48 -16.71 -12.96
CA LYS A 168 7.22 -17.29 -14.09
C LYS A 168 6.32 -17.82 -15.22
N LEU A 169 5.04 -18.04 -14.92
CA LEU A 169 4.05 -18.57 -15.87
C LEU A 169 3.28 -17.46 -16.60
N LEU A 170 3.64 -16.19 -16.42
CA LEU A 170 2.97 -15.07 -17.03
C LEU A 170 2.89 -15.22 -18.55
N PRO A 171 1.69 -15.09 -19.14
CA PRO A 171 1.51 -15.16 -20.58
C PRO A 171 1.92 -13.84 -21.27
N ASN A 172 2.12 -13.92 -22.58
CA ASN A 172 2.57 -12.80 -23.42
C ASN A 172 1.82 -11.46 -23.24
N PRO A 173 0.50 -11.41 -22.97
CA PRO A 173 -0.19 -10.14 -22.73
C PRO A 173 0.39 -9.29 -21.58
N TYR A 174 1.07 -9.91 -20.62
CA TYR A 174 1.73 -9.21 -19.50
C TYR A 174 3.18 -8.78 -19.81
N GLN A 175 3.64 -8.97 -21.04
CA GLN A 175 4.98 -8.55 -21.43
C GLN A 175 5.09 -7.02 -21.41
N GLY A 176 6.05 -6.49 -20.62
CA GLY A 176 6.27 -5.05 -20.48
C GLY A 176 5.24 -4.35 -19.59
N CYS A 177 4.43 -5.11 -18.83
CA CYS A 177 3.56 -4.52 -17.80
C CYS A 177 4.38 -3.86 -16.69
N GLN A 178 3.77 -2.86 -16.06
CA GLN A 178 4.22 -2.27 -14.82
C GLN A 178 3.40 -2.89 -13.68
N VAL A 179 4.07 -3.17 -12.57
CA VAL A 179 3.43 -3.65 -11.35
C VAL A 179 3.75 -2.67 -10.22
N ASP A 180 2.70 -2.15 -9.60
CA ASP A 180 2.79 -1.29 -8.44
C ASP A 180 2.27 -2.04 -7.21
N ILE A 181 3.04 -2.01 -6.12
CA ILE A 181 2.67 -2.62 -4.85
C ILE A 181 2.56 -1.48 -3.84
N ALA A 182 1.33 -1.09 -3.55
CA ALA A 182 1.03 -0.07 -2.56
C ALA A 182 0.87 -0.72 -1.19
N VAL A 183 1.51 -0.13 -0.19
CA VAL A 183 1.44 -0.57 1.19
C VAL A 183 1.01 0.58 2.06
N SER A 184 0.02 0.36 2.91
CA SER A 184 -0.41 1.34 3.90
C SER A 184 -0.52 0.71 5.29
N ALA A 185 -0.16 1.46 6.33
CA ALA A 185 -0.24 1.01 7.71
C ALA A 185 -1.28 1.80 8.48
N GLN A 186 -2.04 1.12 9.30
CA GLN A 186 -3.04 1.70 10.19
C GLN A 186 -2.82 1.23 11.62
N ALA A 187 -3.07 2.10 12.58
CA ALA A 187 -2.98 1.78 13.99
C ALA A 187 -4.18 2.28 14.78
N VAL A 188 -4.58 1.51 15.77
CA VAL A 188 -5.58 1.91 16.76
C VAL A 188 -5.07 1.62 18.17
N GLN A 189 -5.43 2.48 19.11
CA GLN A 189 -4.99 2.35 20.49
C GLN A 189 -5.52 1.07 21.13
N VAL A 190 -4.66 0.36 21.86
CA VAL A 190 -5.04 -0.84 22.63
C VAL A 190 -5.97 -0.49 23.80
N LYS A 191 -5.73 0.64 24.48
CA LYS A 191 -6.55 1.08 25.60
C LYS A 191 -8.01 1.23 25.20
N ASN A 192 -8.89 0.55 25.92
CA ASN A 192 -10.34 0.44 25.63
C ASN A 192 -10.70 -0.32 24.35
N ASN A 193 -9.73 -0.96 23.69
CA ASN A 193 -9.92 -1.67 22.41
C ASN A 193 -9.26 -3.07 22.45
N ASN A 194 -9.20 -3.66 23.63
CA ASN A 194 -8.58 -4.96 23.87
C ASN A 194 -9.57 -5.94 24.55
N ARG A 195 -10.84 -5.88 24.19
CA ARG A 195 -11.86 -6.76 24.76
C ARG A 195 -12.71 -7.41 23.72
N ASN A 196 -12.97 -8.68 23.91
CA ASN A 196 -13.98 -9.42 23.18
C ASN A 196 -15.41 -8.98 23.56
N SER A 197 -16.39 -9.44 22.83
CA SER A 197 -17.81 -9.18 23.11
C SER A 197 -18.28 -9.74 24.47
N ASP A 198 -17.62 -10.76 24.99
CA ASP A 198 -17.87 -11.35 26.32
C ASP A 198 -17.13 -10.62 27.46
N GLY A 199 -16.37 -9.56 27.14
CA GLY A 199 -15.60 -8.75 28.08
C GLY A 199 -14.21 -9.29 28.44
N SER A 200 -13.81 -10.45 27.91
CA SER A 200 -12.46 -10.99 28.09
C SER A 200 -11.41 -10.11 27.42
N ILE A 201 -10.21 -10.05 28.00
CA ILE A 201 -9.10 -9.25 27.48
C ILE A 201 -8.46 -9.97 26.29
N ILE A 202 -8.24 -9.23 25.21
CA ILE A 202 -7.50 -9.67 24.04
C ILE A 202 -6.03 -9.29 24.26
N THR A 203 -5.17 -10.28 24.30
CA THR A 203 -3.71 -10.11 24.36
C THR A 203 -3.04 -10.51 23.05
N GLU A 204 -3.75 -11.30 22.23
CA GLU A 204 -3.31 -11.77 20.95
C GLU A 204 -4.51 -11.92 20.01
N LEU A 205 -4.38 -11.46 18.76
CA LEU A 205 -5.38 -11.64 17.72
C LEU A 205 -5.25 -13.01 17.07
N THR A 206 -6.38 -13.50 16.62
CA THR A 206 -6.51 -14.70 15.77
C THR A 206 -7.44 -14.36 14.60
N ALA A 207 -7.48 -15.18 13.57
CA ALA A 207 -8.40 -15.00 12.45
C ALA A 207 -9.88 -14.82 12.88
N GLY A 208 -10.26 -15.43 14.00
CA GLY A 208 -11.64 -15.32 14.54
C GLY A 208 -11.87 -14.07 15.40
N THR A 209 -10.84 -13.34 15.80
CA THR A 209 -10.95 -12.19 16.71
C THR A 209 -10.56 -10.85 16.08
N LEU A 210 -10.20 -10.81 14.80
CA LEU A 210 -9.82 -9.55 14.11
C LEU A 210 -10.89 -8.48 14.24
N SER A 211 -12.16 -8.85 14.13
CA SER A 211 -13.29 -7.93 14.23
C SER A 211 -13.55 -7.40 15.64
N ALA A 212 -12.87 -7.89 16.66
CA ALA A 212 -12.99 -7.40 18.03
C ALA A 212 -12.27 -6.04 18.21
N VAL A 213 -11.21 -5.79 17.47
CA VAL A 213 -10.55 -4.49 17.43
C VAL A 213 -11.36 -3.52 16.57
N LYS A 214 -11.73 -2.39 17.14
CA LYS A 214 -12.61 -1.39 16.52
C LYS A 214 -11.87 -0.07 16.28
N GLY A 215 -12.53 0.83 15.55
CA GLY A 215 -12.02 2.19 15.35
C GLY A 215 -10.89 2.28 14.33
N TRP A 216 -10.75 1.27 13.47
CA TRP A 216 -9.85 1.39 12.33
C TRP A 216 -10.27 2.59 11.47
N PRO A 217 -9.30 3.39 11.00
CA PRO A 217 -9.58 4.47 10.07
C PRO A 217 -10.34 3.96 8.84
N ALA A 218 -11.25 4.80 8.32
CA ALA A 218 -11.88 4.51 7.04
C ALA A 218 -10.83 4.59 5.92
N GLU A 219 -11.05 3.82 4.87
CA GLU A 219 -10.30 3.99 3.62
C GLU A 219 -10.81 5.23 2.91
N ASP A 220 -9.91 6.05 2.39
CA ASP A 220 -10.23 7.19 1.52
C ASP A 220 -10.46 6.72 0.08
#